data_d6b66adb48d670394e8f87431fbd7e1b
#
_entry.id   d6b66adb48d670394e8f87431fbd7e1b
#
_cell.length_a   1.000
_cell.length_b   1.000
_cell.length_c   1.000
_cell.angle_alpha   90.00
_cell.angle_beta   90.00
_cell.angle_gamma   90.00
#
_symmetry.space_group_name_H-M   'P 1'
#
loop_
_entity.id
_entity.type
_entity.pdbx_description
1 polymer ?
#
loop_
_entity_poly.entity_id
_entity_poly.type
_entity_poly.pdbx_seq_one_letter_code
_entity_poly.pdbx_strand_id
1 'polypeptide(L)' 'MAKPNTTFKLSVRDIEVIEHALRAKAGRRGLAIAQGETSPQLREEMMEIQELLGRIHEQKVFYAKPQNGTPYVSG' A
#
# COMPACT_ATOMS: atom_id res chain seq x y z
N MET A 1 9.43 23.35 -17.29
CA MET A 1 8.98 22.65 -16.13
C MET A 1 9.09 21.14 -16.34
N ALA A 2 9.66 20.45 -15.39
CA ALA A 2 9.84 19.03 -15.53
C ALA A 2 8.53 18.29 -15.29
N LYS A 3 8.33 17.24 -16.07
CA LYS A 3 7.17 16.37 -15.85
C LYS A 3 7.38 15.52 -14.61
N PRO A 4 6.31 15.24 -13.87
CA PRO A 4 6.43 14.32 -12.74
C PRO A 4 6.90 12.95 -13.22
N ASN A 5 7.76 12.34 -12.43
CA ASN A 5 8.21 10.99 -12.73
C ASN A 5 7.12 10.02 -12.30
N THR A 6 6.55 9.30 -13.26
CA THR A 6 5.50 8.33 -12.96
C THR A 6 6.03 6.90 -12.95
N THR A 7 7.33 6.74 -13.15
CA THR A 7 7.94 5.42 -13.13
C THR A 7 8.94 5.36 -12.00
N PHE A 8 8.75 4.41 -11.11
CA PHE A 8 9.62 4.25 -9.95
C PHE A 8 10.21 2.86 -9.94
N LYS A 9 11.51 2.79 -9.63
CA LYS A 9 12.17 1.50 -9.49
C LYS A 9 12.23 1.14 -8.03
N LEU A 10 11.40 0.19 -7.66
CA LEU A 10 11.29 -0.24 -6.26
C LEU A 10 11.51 -1.75 -6.20
N SER A 11 12.28 -2.17 -5.21
CA SER A 11 12.43 -3.59 -4.95
C SER A 11 11.22 -4.10 -4.17
N VAL A 12 11.09 -5.41 -4.10
CA VAL A 12 10.02 -6.00 -3.30
C VAL A 12 10.15 -5.55 -1.84
N ARG A 13 11.39 -5.45 -1.37
CA ARG A 13 11.61 -4.98 0.00
C ARG A 13 11.15 -3.54 0.19
N ASP A 14 11.41 -2.68 -0.79
CA ASP A 14 10.95 -1.29 -0.72
C ASP A 14 9.44 -1.24 -0.61
N ILE A 15 8.77 -2.06 -1.40
CA ILE A 15 7.32 -2.11 -1.39
C ILE A 15 6.80 -2.61 -0.04
N GLU A 16 7.48 -3.58 0.54
CA GLU A 16 7.08 -4.06 1.86
C GLU A 16 7.19 -2.99 2.94
N VAL A 17 8.24 -2.20 2.87
CA VAL A 17 8.42 -1.10 3.82
C VAL A 17 7.28 -0.08 3.67
N ILE A 18 6.95 0.25 2.43
CA ILE A 18 5.86 1.18 2.16
C ILE A 18 4.53 0.61 2.65
N GLU A 19 4.27 -0.66 2.37
CA GLU A 19 3.07 -1.35 2.83
C GLU A 19 2.95 -1.27 4.35
N HIS A 20 4.04 -1.53 5.03
CA HIS A 20 4.07 -1.52 6.48
C HIS A 20 3.72 -0.14 7.03
N ALA A 21 4.32 0.88 6.44
CA ALA A 21 4.07 2.25 6.85
C ALA A 21 2.61 2.65 6.62
N LEU A 22 2.06 2.23 5.49
CA LEU A 22 0.67 2.54 5.17
C LEU A 22 -0.30 1.83 6.10
N ARG A 23 0.00 0.58 6.44
CA ARG A 23 -0.84 -0.15 7.38
C ARG A 23 -0.83 0.47 8.77
N ALA A 24 0.34 0.94 9.19
CA ALA A 24 0.43 1.63 10.47
C ALA A 24 -0.39 2.90 10.46
N LYS A 25 -0.32 3.65 9.37
CA LYS A 25 -1.11 4.87 9.24
C LYS A 25 -2.59 4.56 9.21
N ALA A 26 -2.98 3.53 8.47
CA ALA A 26 -4.38 3.12 8.41
C ALA A 26 -4.90 2.72 9.79
N GLY A 27 -4.05 2.03 10.57
CA GLY A 27 -4.43 1.65 11.91
C GLY A 27 -4.70 2.84 12.80
N ARG A 28 -3.85 3.86 12.72
CA ARG A 28 -4.06 5.07 13.50
C ARG A 28 -5.32 5.81 13.08
N ARG A 29 -5.59 5.88 11.77
CA ARG A 29 -6.80 6.54 11.28
C ARG A 29 -8.04 5.75 11.68
N GLY A 30 -7.96 4.43 11.59
CA GLY A 30 -9.07 3.58 12.00
C GLY A 30 -9.38 3.73 13.48
N LEU A 31 -8.35 3.84 14.30
CA LEU A 31 -8.55 4.05 15.72
C LEU A 31 -9.25 5.39 15.99
N ALA A 32 -8.82 6.43 15.27
CA ALA A 32 -9.45 7.74 15.41
C ALA A 32 -10.93 7.68 15.06
N ILE A 33 -11.27 6.97 13.99
CA ILE A 33 -12.66 6.79 13.60
C ILE A 33 -13.43 6.04 14.67
N ALA A 34 -12.83 4.98 15.22
CA ALA A 34 -13.46 4.20 16.27
C ALA A 34 -13.70 5.02 17.54
N GLN A 35 -12.88 6.05 17.76
CA GLN A 35 -13.02 6.93 18.90
C GLN A 35 -14.01 8.07 18.65
N GLY A 36 -14.69 8.06 17.53
CA GLY A 36 -15.74 9.01 17.27
C GLY A 36 -15.42 10.13 16.31
N GLU A 37 -14.23 10.12 15.72
CA GLU A 37 -13.89 11.12 14.73
C GLU A 37 -14.70 10.89 13.47
N THR A 38 -15.36 11.95 12.98
CA THR A 38 -16.24 11.82 11.83
C THR A 38 -15.83 12.73 10.68
N SER A 39 -14.59 13.15 10.65
CA SER A 39 -14.10 14.01 9.58
C SER A 39 -14.21 13.32 8.22
N PRO A 40 -14.82 13.96 7.21
CA PRO A 40 -14.88 13.39 5.88
C PRO A 40 -13.49 13.16 5.28
N GLN A 41 -12.54 14.05 5.58
CA GLN A 41 -11.18 13.89 5.08
C GLN A 41 -10.54 12.62 5.63
N LEU A 42 -10.84 12.32 6.88
CA LEU A 42 -10.29 11.12 7.51
C LEU A 42 -10.78 9.86 6.81
N ARG A 43 -12.07 9.82 6.48
CA ARG A 43 -12.64 8.68 5.78
C ARG A 43 -12.10 8.56 4.36
N GLU A 44 -11.96 9.68 3.67
CA GLU A 44 -11.40 9.68 2.33
C GLU A 44 -9.96 9.18 2.35
N GLU A 45 -9.18 9.62 3.32
CA GLU A 45 -7.79 9.18 3.44
C GLU A 45 -7.72 7.68 3.72
N MET A 46 -8.61 7.17 4.55
CA MET A 46 -8.67 5.74 4.82
C MET A 46 -8.95 4.93 3.55
N MET A 47 -9.93 5.39 2.77
CA MET A 47 -10.27 4.72 1.52
C MET A 47 -9.10 4.76 0.55
N GLU A 48 -8.44 5.89 0.46
CA GLU A 48 -7.29 6.06 -0.41
C GLU A 48 -6.15 5.12 -0.01
N ILE A 49 -5.88 5.03 1.29
CA ILE A 49 -4.84 4.16 1.78
C ILE A 49 -5.16 2.70 1.48
N GLN A 50 -6.40 2.28 1.72
CA GLN A 50 -6.80 0.90 1.49
C GLN A 50 -6.73 0.54 0.02
N GLU A 51 -7.13 1.46 -0.85
CA GLU A 51 -7.06 1.23 -2.27
C GLU A 51 -5.60 1.12 -2.73
N LEU A 52 -4.76 2.01 -2.22
CA LEU A 52 -3.35 1.99 -2.56
C LEU A 52 -2.69 0.70 -2.06
N LEU A 53 -3.03 0.28 -0.85
CA LEU A 53 -2.50 -0.98 -0.31
C LEU A 53 -2.87 -2.16 -1.19
N GLY A 54 -4.10 -2.18 -1.70
CA GLY A 54 -4.52 -3.24 -2.60
C GLY A 54 -3.69 -3.27 -3.87
N ARG A 55 -3.46 -2.12 -4.46
CA ARG A 55 -2.65 -2.03 -5.69
C ARG A 55 -1.21 -2.42 -5.44
N ILE A 56 -0.65 -1.98 -4.33
CA ILE A 56 0.72 -2.30 -3.98
C ILE A 56 0.87 -3.81 -3.76
N HIS A 57 -0.08 -4.40 -3.06
CA HIS A 57 -0.05 -5.83 -2.80
C HIS A 57 -0.11 -6.63 -4.10
N GLU A 58 -0.99 -6.25 -5.00
CA GLU A 58 -1.11 -6.94 -6.28
C GLU A 58 0.18 -6.85 -7.08
N GLN A 59 0.79 -5.68 -7.09
CA GLN A 59 2.03 -5.50 -7.83
C GLN A 59 3.18 -6.27 -7.19
N LYS A 60 3.22 -6.32 -5.87
CA LYS A 60 4.24 -7.09 -5.18
C LYS A 60 4.14 -8.57 -5.52
N VAL A 61 2.93 -9.09 -5.49
CA VAL A 61 2.71 -10.51 -5.82
C VAL A 61 3.11 -10.80 -7.25
N PHE A 62 2.76 -9.89 -8.15
CA PHE A 62 3.11 -10.06 -9.56
C PHE A 62 4.62 -10.12 -9.76
N TYR A 63 5.34 -9.19 -9.15
CA TYR A 63 6.79 -9.13 -9.31
C TYR A 63 7.49 -10.29 -8.63
N ALA A 64 6.97 -10.73 -7.51
CA ALA A 64 7.60 -11.80 -6.76
C ALA A 64 7.33 -13.17 -7.37
N LYS A 65 6.36 -13.25 -8.26
CA LYS A 65 6.01 -14.51 -8.88
C LYS A 65 7.09 -14.91 -9.87
N PRO A 66 7.70 -16.08 -9.69
CA PRO A 66 8.76 -16.50 -10.62
C PRO A 66 8.24 -16.68 -12.04
N GLN A 67 9.09 -16.36 -12.97
CA GLN A 67 8.73 -16.46 -14.38
C GLN A 67 8.58 -17.90 -14.83
N ASN A 68 9.23 -18.82 -14.16
CA ASN A 68 9.20 -20.23 -14.54
C ASN A 68 7.99 -20.96 -14.01
N GLY A 69 7.04 -20.23 -13.45
CA GLY A 69 5.83 -20.84 -12.98
C GLY A 69 5.88 -21.36 -11.56
N THR A 70 7.00 -21.25 -10.91
CA THR A 70 7.10 -21.63 -9.52
C THR A 70 6.31 -20.65 -8.67
N PRO A 71 5.39 -21.14 -7.83
CA PRO A 71 4.59 -20.21 -7.04
C PRO A 71 5.45 -19.45 -6.03
N TYR A 72 5.03 -18.25 -5.77
CA TYR A 72 5.66 -17.43 -4.77
C TYR A 72 5.27 -17.98 -3.39
N VAL A 73 6.26 -18.47 -2.69
CA VAL A 73 5.99 -19.14 -1.43
C VAL A 73 6.48 -18.38 -0.24
N SER A 74 7.10 -17.28 -0.42
CA SER A 74 7.57 -16.52 0.71
C SER A 74 6.39 -16.14 1.57
N GLY A 75 6.39 -16.68 2.69
CA GLY A 75 5.29 -16.43 3.61
C GLY A 75 5.20 -14.99 3.97
#